data_87972f987d1551d8543c33edadcb54d6
#
_entry.id   87972f987d1551d8543c33edadcb54d6
#
_cell.length_a   1.000
_cell.length_b   1.000
_cell.length_c   1.000
_cell.angle_alpha   90.00
_cell.angle_beta   90.00
_cell.angle_gamma   90.00
#
_symmetry.space_group_name_H-M   'P 1'
#
loop_
_entity.id
_entity.type
_entity.pdbx_description
1 polymer ?
#
loop_
_entity_poly.entity_id
_entity_poly.type
_entity_poly.pdbx_seq_one_letter_code
_entity_poly.pdbx_strand_id
1 'polypeptide(L)'
;VAPSRGLGDVYKRQTLTERWPSGLDEDVQHIRAKNKERILHALVQKIEHRKNPASRFHFEEGLSYEEKFNLVSEWWNDFRFHLAMAVKSPTELNRLLGNSLSAETMYLLSKARKKGMPFFATPYYLSLLNCTGSGYDDEALRSYILYSPQLVETYGQIRAWEREDIVEPGKPNAAGWLLPDGHNIHRRYPEVAILIPDTMGRACGGLCASCQRMYDFQSKRLNFEFDTLRPKETWEKKLRRLMAYFEEDTQLRDILITGGDALMSQNKTLGNILDAVYRMAVRKRKANQERPEGEKYAELQRVRLGSRLPAYLPMRINDGLVEILREFKEKASTIGIHQFIIQTHFQTPLEVTPEGCRRNTQTAGGRLAH
;
A
#
# COMPACT_ATOMS: atom_id res chain seq x y z
N VAL A 1 3.68 -37.58 -25.10
CA VAL A 1 3.16 -37.35 -23.74
C VAL A 1 4.33 -37.64 -22.80
N ALA A 2 4.99 -36.58 -22.31
CA ALA A 2 6.01 -36.72 -21.27
C ALA A 2 5.36 -37.25 -20.00
N PRO A 3 5.91 -38.25 -19.36
CA PRO A 3 5.29 -38.80 -18.14
C PRO A 3 5.28 -37.76 -17.03
N SER A 4 4.12 -37.58 -16.46
CA SER A 4 3.84 -36.69 -15.31
C SER A 4 4.69 -36.93 -14.05
N ARG A 5 5.59 -37.93 -14.09
CA ARG A 5 6.51 -38.26 -12.99
C ARG A 5 7.60 -37.20 -12.73
N GLY A 6 8.04 -36.46 -13.76
CA GLY A 6 9.10 -35.46 -13.59
C GLY A 6 8.70 -34.21 -12.81
N LEU A 7 7.46 -33.76 -12.97
CA LEU A 7 6.94 -32.57 -12.26
C LEU A 7 6.66 -32.86 -10.77
N GLY A 8 6.18 -34.05 -10.45
CA GLY A 8 5.95 -34.47 -9.07
C GLY A 8 7.23 -34.60 -8.24
N ASP A 9 8.32 -35.08 -8.86
CA ASP A 9 9.63 -35.21 -8.19
C ASP A 9 10.34 -33.85 -8.06
N VAL A 10 10.17 -32.94 -9.01
CA VAL A 10 10.68 -31.56 -8.90
C VAL A 10 9.96 -30.82 -7.79
N TYR A 11 8.64 -30.94 -7.69
CA TYR A 11 7.85 -30.34 -6.60
C TYR A 11 8.19 -30.94 -5.22
N LYS A 12 8.40 -32.26 -5.12
CA LYS A 12 8.81 -32.91 -3.87
C LYS A 12 10.25 -32.55 -3.47
N ARG A 13 11.17 -32.39 -4.40
CA ARG A 13 12.52 -31.90 -4.12
C ARG A 13 12.54 -30.45 -3.67
N GLN A 14 11.77 -29.57 -4.31
CA GLN A 14 11.64 -28.17 -3.89
C GLN A 14 11.05 -28.03 -2.49
N THR A 15 10.06 -28.83 -2.11
CA THR A 15 9.50 -28.82 -0.77
C THR A 15 10.45 -29.38 0.30
N LEU A 16 11.43 -30.18 -0.05
CA LEU A 16 12.35 -30.81 0.91
C LEU A 16 13.73 -30.14 0.98
N THR A 17 14.17 -29.43 -0.06
CA THR A 17 15.54 -28.91 -0.13
C THR A 17 15.65 -27.39 -0.32
N GLU A 18 14.61 -26.70 -0.81
CA GLU A 18 14.65 -25.27 -1.12
C GLU A 18 13.46 -24.54 -0.49
N ARG A 19 13.43 -24.50 0.83
CA ARG A 19 12.52 -23.59 1.53
C ARG A 19 13.03 -22.16 1.35
N TRP A 20 12.23 -21.32 0.71
CA TRP A 20 12.52 -19.89 0.67
C TRP A 20 12.61 -19.30 2.07
N PRO A 21 13.63 -18.50 2.38
CA PRO A 21 13.74 -17.86 3.69
C PRO A 21 12.50 -17.04 3.95
N SER A 22 11.96 -17.17 5.16
CA SER A 22 10.76 -16.47 5.61
C SER A 22 11.12 -15.44 6.67
N GLY A 23 10.34 -14.37 6.76
CA GLY A 23 10.45 -13.43 7.87
C GLY A 23 10.11 -14.03 9.23
N LEU A 24 9.63 -15.29 9.28
CA LEU A 24 9.36 -16.03 10.51
C LEU A 24 10.54 -16.92 10.95
N ASP A 25 11.58 -17.03 10.14
CA ASP A 25 12.75 -17.84 10.49
C ASP A 25 13.58 -17.15 11.59
N GLU A 26 14.05 -17.90 12.56
CA GLU A 26 14.76 -17.37 13.74
C GLU A 26 16.00 -16.57 13.35
N ASP A 27 16.80 -17.07 12.42
CA ASP A 27 18.00 -16.37 11.93
C ASP A 27 17.66 -15.02 11.29
N VAL A 28 16.58 -14.98 10.51
CA VAL A 28 16.08 -13.74 9.89
C VAL A 28 15.60 -12.77 10.98
N GLN A 29 14.86 -13.25 11.96
CA GLN A 29 14.38 -12.42 13.07
C GLN A 29 15.54 -11.87 13.92
N HIS A 30 16.58 -12.66 14.15
CA HIS A 30 17.75 -12.20 14.90
C HIS A 30 18.48 -11.03 14.19
N ILE A 31 18.70 -11.16 12.87
CA ILE A 31 19.29 -10.07 12.07
C ILE A 31 18.40 -8.82 12.13
N ARG A 32 17.08 -8.98 12.01
CA ARG A 32 16.12 -7.88 12.04
C ARG A 32 16.00 -7.20 13.40
N ALA A 33 16.16 -7.93 14.48
CA ALA A 33 16.20 -7.35 15.83
C ALA A 33 17.38 -6.38 15.98
N LYS A 34 18.58 -6.76 15.50
CA LYS A 34 19.75 -5.90 15.48
C LYS A 34 19.56 -4.68 14.56
N ASN A 35 18.92 -4.88 13.41
CA ASN A 35 18.59 -3.78 12.51
C ASN A 35 17.63 -2.78 13.15
N LYS A 36 16.58 -3.27 13.80
CA LYS A 36 15.62 -2.45 14.53
C LYS A 36 16.32 -1.62 15.60
N GLU A 37 17.15 -2.24 16.43
CA GLU A 37 17.90 -1.57 17.49
C GLU A 37 18.78 -0.44 16.92
N ARG A 38 19.58 -0.72 15.89
CA ARG A 38 20.39 0.29 15.19
C ARG A 38 19.55 1.45 14.66
N ILE A 39 18.39 1.14 14.07
CA ILE A 39 17.46 2.16 13.53
C ILE A 39 16.88 2.99 14.67
N LEU A 40 16.51 2.40 15.81
CA LEU A 40 15.99 3.13 16.97
C LEU A 40 17.02 4.15 17.46
N HIS A 41 18.30 3.77 17.62
CA HIS A 41 19.38 4.70 17.97
C HIS A 41 19.53 5.85 16.97
N ALA A 42 19.46 5.54 15.67
CA ALA A 42 19.54 6.58 14.62
C ALA A 42 18.32 7.51 14.64
N LEU A 43 17.15 7.01 15.01
CA LEU A 43 15.93 7.82 15.14
C LEU A 43 15.96 8.72 16.37
N VAL A 44 16.50 8.28 17.51
CA VAL A 44 16.76 9.15 18.66
C VAL A 44 17.55 10.37 18.22
N GLN A 45 18.70 10.16 17.57
CA GLN A 45 19.54 11.24 17.06
C GLN A 45 18.80 12.15 16.07
N LYS A 46 18.01 11.55 15.16
CA LYS A 46 17.21 12.30 14.17
C LYS A 46 16.21 13.24 14.85
N ILE A 47 15.54 12.79 15.90
CA ILE A 47 14.52 13.56 16.61
C ILE A 47 15.19 14.68 17.42
N GLU A 48 16.29 14.42 18.10
CA GLU A 48 17.08 15.43 18.82
C GLU A 48 17.51 16.58 17.92
N HIS A 49 17.96 16.27 16.69
CA HIS A 49 18.42 17.30 15.75
C HIS A 49 17.27 18.07 15.09
N ARG A 50 16.05 17.57 15.10
CA ARG A 50 14.90 18.16 14.37
C ARG A 50 14.36 19.46 14.95
N LYS A 51 14.67 19.84 16.16
CA LYS A 51 14.23 21.07 16.84
C LYS A 51 12.85 21.61 16.41
N ASN A 52 11.86 20.73 16.23
CA ASN A 52 10.50 21.09 15.85
C ASN A 52 9.53 20.71 16.96
N PRO A 53 9.23 21.62 17.90
CA PRO A 53 8.33 21.34 19.01
C PRO A 53 6.86 21.11 18.57
N ALA A 54 6.49 21.55 17.37
CA ALA A 54 5.17 21.27 16.82
C ALA A 54 5.00 19.83 16.31
N SER A 55 6.08 19.05 16.24
CA SER A 55 6.00 17.64 15.88
C SER A 55 5.40 16.83 17.01
N ARG A 56 4.43 15.97 16.71
CA ARG A 56 3.90 15.00 17.67
C ARG A 56 4.98 14.11 18.32
N PHE A 57 6.05 13.83 17.56
CA PHE A 57 7.18 13.00 17.98
C PHE A 57 8.38 13.91 18.24
N HIS A 58 8.45 14.48 19.43
CA HIS A 58 9.55 15.28 19.94
C HIS A 58 9.90 14.84 21.37
N PHE A 59 11.09 15.18 21.82
CA PHE A 59 11.48 14.93 23.19
C PHE A 59 11.25 16.19 24.04
N GLU A 60 10.78 15.97 25.24
CA GLU A 60 10.77 17.01 26.28
C GLU A 60 12.21 17.30 26.76
N GLU A 61 12.41 18.50 27.28
CA GLU A 61 13.72 18.88 27.82
C GLU A 61 14.03 18.04 29.07
N GLY A 62 15.32 17.74 29.26
CA GLY A 62 15.81 17.05 30.45
C GLY A 62 15.77 15.52 30.40
N LEU A 63 15.21 14.90 29.36
CA LEU A 63 15.22 13.45 29.22
C LEU A 63 16.62 12.89 29.00
N SER A 64 16.96 11.84 29.74
CA SER A 64 18.15 11.02 29.51
C SER A 64 18.09 10.30 28.16
N TYR A 65 19.23 9.81 27.68
CA TYR A 65 19.26 9.03 26.44
C TYR A 65 18.41 7.75 26.54
N GLU A 66 18.41 7.09 27.67
CA GLU A 66 17.64 5.87 27.90
C GLU A 66 16.13 6.15 27.84
N GLU A 67 15.66 7.22 28.47
CA GLU A 67 14.26 7.62 28.39
C GLU A 67 13.86 7.95 26.94
N LYS A 68 14.68 8.66 26.18
CA LYS A 68 14.45 8.94 24.76
C LYS A 68 14.41 7.66 23.92
N PHE A 69 15.29 6.70 24.19
CA PHE A 69 15.30 5.42 23.50
C PHE A 69 14.03 4.61 23.80
N ASN A 70 13.59 4.59 25.05
CA ASN A 70 12.36 3.93 25.45
C ASN A 70 11.13 4.54 24.76
N LEU A 71 11.03 5.87 24.72
CA LEU A 71 9.96 6.58 24.00
C LEU A 71 9.95 6.23 22.50
N VAL A 72 11.10 6.22 21.83
CA VAL A 72 11.19 5.85 20.41
C VAL A 72 10.80 4.38 20.21
N SER A 73 11.12 3.51 21.15
CA SER A 73 10.73 2.10 21.14
C SER A 73 9.22 1.90 21.30
N GLU A 74 8.56 2.73 22.11
CA GLU A 74 7.10 2.78 22.23
C GLU A 74 6.46 3.30 20.94
N TRP A 75 6.96 4.42 20.41
CA TRP A 75 6.47 5.01 19.16
C TRP A 75 6.63 4.11 17.96
N TRP A 76 7.54 3.15 18.00
CA TRP A 76 7.69 2.14 16.94
C TRP A 76 6.40 1.38 16.65
N ASN A 77 5.51 1.27 17.63
CA ASN A 77 4.21 0.60 17.47
C ASN A 77 3.13 1.50 16.84
N ASP A 78 3.38 2.79 16.68
CA ASP A 78 2.47 3.73 15.99
C ASP A 78 2.88 3.87 14.51
N PHE A 79 1.99 3.50 13.60
CA PHE A 79 2.23 3.65 12.15
C PHE A 79 2.53 5.10 11.74
N ARG A 80 1.97 6.08 12.46
CA ARG A 80 2.19 7.51 12.18
C ARG A 80 3.64 7.92 12.48
N PHE A 81 4.26 7.27 13.44
CA PHE A 81 5.69 7.44 13.71
C PHE A 81 6.52 7.05 12.49
N HIS A 82 6.26 5.87 11.93
CA HIS A 82 6.97 5.42 10.72
C HIS A 82 6.76 6.33 9.53
N LEU A 83 5.56 6.90 9.35
CA LEU A 83 5.28 7.87 8.29
C LEU A 83 6.01 9.21 8.54
N ALA A 84 6.03 9.69 9.77
CA ALA A 84 6.74 10.92 10.15
C ALA A 84 8.25 10.79 10.04
N MET A 85 8.79 9.60 10.33
CA MET A 85 10.23 9.29 10.30
C MET A 85 10.66 8.66 8.96
N ALA A 86 9.75 8.55 7.99
CA ALA A 86 10.08 8.00 6.68
C ALA A 86 11.28 8.71 6.05
N VAL A 87 12.13 7.92 5.43
CA VAL A 87 13.36 8.38 4.79
C VAL A 87 13.05 8.96 3.43
N LYS A 88 13.62 10.14 3.15
CA LYS A 88 13.40 10.90 1.90
C LYS A 88 14.72 11.28 1.21
N SER A 89 15.85 10.79 1.69
CA SER A 89 17.15 11.08 1.09
C SER A 89 18.07 9.87 1.07
N PRO A 90 18.96 9.75 0.07
CA PRO A 90 19.93 8.66 -0.02
C PRO A 90 20.88 8.60 1.18
N THR A 91 21.34 9.74 1.67
CA THR A 91 22.26 9.81 2.82
C THR A 91 21.60 9.28 4.09
N GLU A 92 20.36 9.68 4.35
CA GLU A 92 19.62 9.19 5.50
C GLU A 92 19.31 7.69 5.37
N LEU A 93 18.95 7.23 4.16
CA LEU A 93 18.77 5.81 3.87
C LEU A 93 20.02 5.01 4.24
N ASN A 94 21.17 5.41 3.72
CA ASN A 94 22.43 4.70 3.97
C ASN A 94 22.77 4.67 5.47
N ARG A 95 22.56 5.78 6.18
CA ARG A 95 22.76 5.83 7.63
C ARG A 95 21.86 4.82 8.37
N LEU A 96 20.58 4.74 8.05
CA LEU A 96 19.66 3.78 8.66
C LEU A 96 19.99 2.33 8.29
N LEU A 97 20.63 2.10 7.16
CA LEU A 97 21.13 0.80 6.73
C LEU A 97 22.57 0.51 7.21
N GLY A 98 23.07 1.27 8.21
CA GLY A 98 24.40 1.06 8.77
C GLY A 98 25.55 1.38 7.79
N ASN A 99 25.33 2.28 6.84
CA ASN A 99 26.26 2.65 5.78
C ASN A 99 26.67 1.47 4.86
N SER A 100 25.75 0.51 4.68
CA SER A 100 26.01 -0.73 3.93
C SER A 100 25.74 -0.61 2.41
N LEU A 101 25.24 0.52 1.93
CA LEU A 101 25.01 0.71 0.50
C LEU A 101 26.32 0.96 -0.25
N SER A 102 26.46 0.31 -1.41
CA SER A 102 27.61 0.51 -2.29
C SER A 102 27.70 1.95 -2.84
N ALA A 103 28.88 2.38 -3.21
CA ALA A 103 29.10 3.68 -3.85
C ALA A 103 28.27 3.83 -5.13
N GLU A 104 28.09 2.75 -5.90
CA GLU A 104 27.29 2.71 -7.10
C GLU A 104 25.81 2.94 -6.78
N THR A 105 25.25 2.24 -5.79
CA THR A 105 23.87 2.45 -5.33
C THR A 105 23.66 3.89 -4.86
N MET A 106 24.59 4.44 -4.08
CA MET A 106 24.52 5.83 -3.60
C MET A 106 24.57 6.84 -4.75
N TYR A 107 25.39 6.60 -5.75
CA TYR A 107 25.45 7.42 -6.97
C TYR A 107 24.12 7.38 -7.72
N LEU A 108 23.54 6.17 -7.92
CA LEU A 108 22.27 5.98 -8.59
C LEU A 108 21.13 6.70 -7.88
N LEU A 109 21.03 6.56 -6.56
CA LEU A 109 19.99 7.23 -5.75
C LEU A 109 20.17 8.77 -5.78
N SER A 110 21.40 9.25 -5.80
CA SER A 110 21.68 10.68 -5.95
C SER A 110 21.27 11.21 -7.32
N LYS A 111 21.50 10.43 -8.38
CA LYS A 111 21.02 10.72 -9.75
C LYS A 111 19.50 10.73 -9.81
N ALA A 112 18.82 9.75 -9.19
CA ALA A 112 17.38 9.70 -9.08
C ALA A 112 16.80 10.95 -8.40
N ARG A 113 17.40 11.36 -7.26
CA ARG A 113 17.00 12.58 -6.55
C ARG A 113 17.15 13.83 -7.41
N LYS A 114 18.26 13.98 -8.14
CA LYS A 114 18.49 15.11 -9.06
C LYS A 114 17.44 15.16 -10.17
N LYS A 115 16.92 14.01 -10.60
CA LYS A 115 15.82 13.91 -11.57
C LYS A 115 14.44 14.18 -10.97
N GLY A 116 14.35 14.41 -9.65
CA GLY A 116 13.07 14.62 -8.96
C GLY A 116 12.27 13.35 -8.70
N MET A 117 12.91 12.18 -8.74
CA MET A 117 12.22 10.93 -8.39
C MET A 117 11.86 10.93 -6.91
N PRO A 118 10.60 10.67 -6.55
CA PRO A 118 10.17 10.61 -5.17
C PRO A 118 10.75 9.36 -4.50
N PHE A 119 11.25 9.53 -3.28
CA PHE A 119 11.78 8.44 -2.47
C PHE A 119 11.08 8.41 -1.12
N PHE A 120 10.62 7.23 -0.73
CA PHE A 120 9.94 7.04 0.53
C PHE A 120 10.17 5.62 1.06
N ALA A 121 10.76 5.49 2.25
CA ALA A 121 10.91 4.23 2.94
C ALA A 121 10.67 4.39 4.43
N THR A 122 9.85 3.52 5.03
CA THR A 122 9.56 3.55 6.46
C THR A 122 10.67 2.88 7.27
N PRO A 123 10.96 3.35 8.49
CA PRO A 123 11.91 2.69 9.37
C PRO A 123 11.62 1.21 9.58
N TYR A 124 10.33 0.84 9.70
CA TYR A 124 9.93 -0.56 9.82
C TYR A 124 10.40 -1.38 8.61
N TYR A 125 10.08 -0.96 7.39
CA TYR A 125 10.45 -1.72 6.21
C TYR A 125 11.96 -1.80 6.03
N LEU A 126 12.70 -0.74 6.38
CA LEU A 126 14.16 -0.75 6.39
C LEU A 126 14.74 -1.74 7.39
N SER A 127 14.06 -2.01 8.51
CA SER A 127 14.52 -3.02 9.48
C SER A 127 14.42 -4.46 8.95
N LEU A 128 13.66 -4.69 7.88
CA LEU A 128 13.53 -6.00 7.25
C LEU A 128 14.69 -6.34 6.32
N LEU A 129 15.55 -5.37 5.97
CA LEU A 129 16.65 -5.55 5.05
C LEU A 129 17.85 -6.19 5.75
N ASN A 130 18.62 -6.97 4.99
CA ASN A 130 19.87 -7.54 5.48
C ASN A 130 21.03 -6.57 5.23
N CYS A 131 21.54 -5.95 6.30
CA CYS A 131 22.65 -5.01 6.22
C CYS A 131 24.00 -5.66 6.51
N THR A 132 24.05 -6.95 6.83
CA THR A 132 25.28 -7.64 7.26
C THR A 132 26.01 -8.32 6.11
N GLY A 133 25.37 -8.50 4.96
CA GLY A 133 25.91 -9.22 3.81
C GLY A 133 25.97 -10.74 3.99
N SER A 134 25.60 -11.25 5.17
CA SER A 134 25.49 -12.68 5.48
C SER A 134 24.09 -13.00 5.99
N GLY A 135 23.65 -14.21 5.85
CA GLY A 135 22.32 -14.66 6.26
C GLY A 135 21.37 -14.85 5.07
N TYR A 136 20.31 -14.07 4.97
CA TYR A 136 19.34 -14.20 3.88
C TYR A 136 19.58 -13.19 2.76
N ASP A 137 19.22 -13.59 1.54
CA ASP A 137 19.16 -12.70 0.39
C ASP A 137 17.92 -11.80 0.49
N ASP A 138 18.13 -10.48 0.48
CA ASP A 138 17.08 -9.47 0.58
C ASP A 138 16.85 -8.69 -0.73
N GLU A 139 17.31 -9.20 -1.87
CA GLU A 139 17.18 -8.51 -3.17
C GLU A 139 15.71 -8.16 -3.49
N ALA A 140 14.79 -9.08 -3.22
CA ALA A 140 13.37 -8.85 -3.41
C ALA A 140 12.79 -7.72 -2.53
N LEU A 141 13.31 -7.55 -1.31
CA LEU A 141 12.94 -6.44 -0.42
C LEU A 141 13.59 -5.13 -0.89
N ARG A 142 14.86 -5.18 -1.28
CA ARG A 142 15.62 -4.03 -1.81
C ARG A 142 14.99 -3.48 -3.06
N SER A 143 14.59 -4.35 -3.99
CA SER A 143 13.98 -3.95 -5.26
C SER A 143 12.69 -3.15 -5.09
N TYR A 144 12.04 -3.24 -3.93
CA TYR A 144 10.85 -2.46 -3.62
C TYR A 144 11.15 -1.01 -3.25
N ILE A 145 12.30 -0.74 -2.67
CA ILE A 145 12.69 0.60 -2.17
C ILE A 145 13.84 1.24 -2.93
N LEU A 146 14.66 0.45 -3.64
CA LEU A 146 15.79 0.95 -4.42
C LEU A 146 15.43 0.97 -5.91
N TYR A 147 15.84 2.02 -6.59
CA TYR A 147 15.59 2.15 -8.02
C TYR A 147 16.62 1.37 -8.84
N SER A 148 16.16 0.74 -9.90
CA SER A 148 17.06 0.17 -10.91
C SER A 148 17.73 1.25 -11.76
N PRO A 149 18.94 1.02 -12.30
CA PRO A 149 19.58 1.95 -13.24
C PRO A 149 18.67 2.32 -14.40
N GLN A 150 17.99 1.33 -14.97
CA GLN A 150 17.08 1.51 -16.11
C GLN A 150 15.93 2.47 -15.77
N LEU A 151 15.29 2.30 -14.59
CA LEU A 151 14.21 3.18 -14.17
C LEU A 151 14.70 4.63 -14.00
N VAL A 152 15.87 4.81 -13.40
CA VAL A 152 16.46 6.14 -13.22
C VAL A 152 16.82 6.80 -14.54
N GLU A 153 17.31 6.04 -15.52
CA GLU A 153 17.64 6.55 -16.84
C GLU A 153 16.42 7.00 -17.63
N THR A 154 15.36 6.19 -17.59
CA THR A 154 14.14 6.42 -18.38
C THR A 154 13.10 7.29 -17.68
N TYR A 155 13.33 7.69 -16.42
CA TYR A 155 12.39 8.51 -15.68
C TYR A 155 12.06 9.83 -16.39
N GLY A 156 10.77 10.06 -16.58
CA GLY A 156 10.23 11.21 -17.31
C GLY A 156 10.16 11.01 -18.82
N GLN A 157 10.57 9.82 -19.33
CA GLN A 157 10.42 9.43 -20.73
C GLN A 157 9.40 8.30 -20.80
N ILE A 158 8.24 8.59 -21.37
CA ILE A 158 7.16 7.59 -21.50
C ILE A 158 7.47 6.70 -22.69
N ARG A 159 7.64 5.41 -22.45
CA ARG A 159 7.84 4.38 -23.49
C ARG A 159 6.52 3.95 -24.10
N ALA A 160 6.60 3.26 -25.24
CA ALA A 160 5.40 2.84 -25.99
C ALA A 160 4.44 1.97 -25.15
N TRP A 161 4.98 1.03 -24.36
CA TRP A 161 4.18 0.16 -23.50
C TRP A 161 3.58 0.90 -22.27
N GLU A 162 4.21 1.98 -21.79
CA GLU A 162 3.66 2.83 -20.72
C GLU A 162 2.52 3.72 -21.24
N ARG A 163 2.43 3.93 -22.55
CA ARG A 163 1.32 4.65 -23.15
C ARG A 163 -0.01 3.90 -23.08
N GLU A 164 0.05 2.60 -22.85
CA GLU A 164 -1.15 1.80 -22.58
C GLU A 164 -1.84 2.22 -21.30
N ASP A 165 -1.10 2.82 -20.37
CA ASP A 165 -1.61 3.36 -19.11
C ASP A 165 -2.17 4.79 -19.25
N ILE A 166 -2.02 5.44 -20.40
CA ILE A 166 -2.63 6.74 -20.64
C ILE A 166 -4.14 6.55 -20.70
N VAL A 167 -4.84 7.19 -19.79
CA VAL A 167 -6.29 7.14 -19.72
C VAL A 167 -6.86 8.52 -19.94
N GLU A 168 -7.66 8.64 -20.99
CA GLU A 168 -8.41 9.85 -21.32
C GLU A 168 -9.89 9.67 -20.94
N PRO A 169 -10.55 10.68 -20.36
CA PRO A 169 -11.97 10.60 -20.05
C PRO A 169 -12.81 10.21 -21.26
N GLY A 170 -13.68 9.23 -21.11
CA GLY A 170 -14.59 8.77 -22.15
C GLY A 170 -13.98 7.89 -23.24
N LYS A 171 -12.66 7.60 -23.18
CA LYS A 171 -11.99 6.72 -24.15
C LYS A 171 -11.28 5.57 -23.43
N PRO A 172 -11.42 4.31 -23.90
CA PRO A 172 -10.59 3.22 -23.38
C PRO A 172 -9.13 3.43 -23.82
N ASN A 173 -8.17 3.14 -22.94
CA ASN A 173 -6.77 3.06 -23.35
C ASN A 173 -6.46 1.73 -24.08
N ALA A 174 -5.20 1.53 -24.50
CA ALA A 174 -4.79 0.32 -25.20
C ALA A 174 -5.00 -0.97 -24.37
N ALA A 175 -4.93 -0.88 -23.03
CA ALA A 175 -5.23 -1.98 -22.13
C ALA A 175 -6.75 -2.14 -21.84
N GLY A 176 -7.61 -1.37 -22.47
CA GLY A 176 -9.06 -1.43 -22.32
C GLY A 176 -9.60 -0.76 -21.05
N TRP A 177 -8.82 0.10 -20.39
CA TRP A 177 -9.29 0.88 -19.26
C TRP A 177 -10.07 2.11 -19.69
N LEU A 178 -11.20 2.35 -19.04
CA LEU A 178 -12.07 3.51 -19.24
C LEU A 178 -12.14 4.33 -17.94
N LEU A 179 -12.08 5.65 -18.07
CA LEU A 179 -12.32 6.61 -16.98
C LEU A 179 -13.69 7.28 -17.15
N PRO A 180 -14.75 6.75 -16.55
CA PRO A 180 -16.08 7.36 -16.67
C PRO A 180 -16.19 8.71 -15.95
N ASP A 181 -15.45 8.90 -14.86
CA ASP A 181 -15.49 10.10 -14.04
C ASP A 181 -14.08 10.49 -13.55
N GLY A 182 -13.29 11.07 -14.44
CA GLY A 182 -11.92 11.47 -14.15
C GLY A 182 -11.06 10.30 -13.66
N HIS A 183 -10.07 10.59 -12.83
CA HIS A 183 -9.13 9.59 -12.33
C HIS A 183 -9.63 8.79 -11.10
N ASN A 184 -10.85 8.99 -10.67
CA ASN A 184 -11.37 8.36 -9.45
C ASN A 184 -12.10 7.05 -9.71
N ILE A 185 -12.54 6.78 -10.94
CA ILE A 185 -13.17 5.52 -11.34
C ILE A 185 -12.45 4.96 -12.56
N HIS A 186 -11.96 3.74 -12.43
CA HIS A 186 -11.40 2.98 -13.53
C HIS A 186 -12.27 1.77 -13.83
N ARG A 187 -12.59 1.55 -15.10
CA ARG A 187 -13.39 0.42 -15.60
C ARG A 187 -12.61 -0.32 -16.67
N ARG A 188 -12.58 -1.63 -16.58
CA ARG A 188 -12.09 -2.53 -17.64
C ARG A 188 -13.10 -3.60 -17.97
N TYR A 189 -13.81 -4.05 -16.95
CA TYR A 189 -14.83 -5.07 -17.04
C TYR A 189 -16.20 -4.48 -16.68
N PRO A 190 -17.30 -4.93 -17.30
CA PRO A 190 -18.64 -4.39 -17.05
C PRO A 190 -19.07 -4.50 -15.59
N GLU A 191 -18.68 -5.59 -14.91
CA GLU A 191 -19.13 -5.90 -13.56
C GLU A 191 -18.21 -5.31 -12.46
N VAL A 192 -17.02 -4.80 -12.82
CA VAL A 192 -16.00 -4.37 -11.87
C VAL A 192 -15.65 -2.91 -12.05
N ALA A 193 -15.59 -2.17 -10.94
CA ALA A 193 -15.05 -0.82 -10.92
C ALA A 193 -13.92 -0.72 -9.89
N ILE A 194 -12.91 0.09 -10.21
CA ILE A 194 -11.92 0.53 -9.23
C ILE A 194 -12.30 1.94 -8.79
N LEU A 195 -12.50 2.13 -7.50
CA LEU A 195 -12.68 3.42 -6.86
C LEU A 195 -11.33 3.88 -6.29
N ILE A 196 -10.85 5.03 -6.74
CA ILE A 196 -9.58 5.63 -6.33
C ILE A 196 -9.86 6.91 -5.53
N PRO A 197 -9.94 6.84 -4.19
CA PRO A 197 -10.15 8.02 -3.37
C PRO A 197 -8.96 8.98 -3.38
N ASP A 198 -9.23 10.28 -3.42
CA ASP A 198 -8.19 11.32 -3.31
C ASP A 198 -7.45 11.30 -1.96
N THR A 199 -8.08 10.69 -0.95
CA THR A 199 -7.59 10.64 0.43
C THR A 199 -6.56 9.55 0.71
N MET A 200 -6.33 8.66 -0.25
CA MET A 200 -5.44 7.49 -0.06
C MET A 200 -3.97 7.79 -0.36
N GLY A 201 -3.64 9.04 -0.60
CA GLY A 201 -2.31 9.39 -1.09
C GLY A 201 -2.06 8.84 -2.51
N ARG A 202 -1.09 9.40 -3.21
CA ARG A 202 -0.76 8.98 -4.59
C ARG A 202 0.39 8.00 -4.66
N ALA A 203 1.12 7.82 -3.56
CA ALA A 203 2.18 6.84 -3.42
C ALA A 203 1.91 5.92 -2.24
N CYS A 204 1.94 4.62 -2.45
CA CYS A 204 1.81 3.60 -1.41
C CYS A 204 3.14 3.25 -0.73
N GLY A 205 4.12 4.13 -0.82
CA GLY A 205 5.44 3.94 -0.21
C GLY A 205 6.44 3.15 -1.06
N GLY A 206 6.05 2.60 -2.20
CA GLY A 206 6.94 1.88 -3.11
C GLY A 206 6.41 1.85 -4.53
N LEU A 207 7.29 1.51 -5.47
CA LEU A 207 6.95 1.27 -6.87
C LEU A 207 7.03 -0.22 -7.12
N CYS A 208 5.92 -0.84 -7.44
CA CYS A 208 5.92 -2.21 -7.94
C CYS A 208 5.73 -2.24 -9.47
N ALA A 209 6.23 -3.30 -10.11
CA ALA A 209 6.10 -3.48 -11.55
C ALA A 209 4.64 -3.49 -12.05
N SER A 210 3.69 -3.81 -11.17
CA SER A 210 2.26 -3.84 -11.45
C SER A 210 1.53 -2.56 -11.03
N CYS A 211 2.24 -1.44 -10.85
CA CYS A 211 1.64 -0.19 -10.41
C CYS A 211 0.73 0.37 -11.50
N GLN A 212 -0.58 0.45 -11.23
CA GLN A 212 -1.55 1.09 -12.15
C GLN A 212 -1.27 2.58 -12.40
N ARG A 213 -0.41 3.19 -11.58
CA ARG A 213 -0.03 4.60 -11.69
C ARG A 213 1.39 4.79 -12.22
N MET A 214 1.95 3.79 -12.87
CA MET A 214 3.28 3.88 -13.45
C MET A 214 3.36 5.03 -14.46
N TYR A 215 2.32 5.23 -15.26
CA TYR A 215 2.24 6.37 -16.18
C TYR A 215 2.31 7.72 -15.44
N ASP A 216 1.53 7.89 -14.38
CA ASP A 216 1.56 9.12 -13.58
C ASP A 216 2.94 9.35 -12.94
N PHE A 217 3.60 8.28 -12.51
CA PHE A 217 4.95 8.35 -11.96
C PHE A 217 5.97 8.75 -13.03
N GLN A 218 6.00 8.08 -14.16
CA GLN A 218 6.93 8.34 -15.26
C GLN A 218 6.70 9.71 -15.91
N SER A 219 5.46 10.17 -15.96
CA SER A 219 5.11 11.50 -16.45
C SER A 219 5.38 12.62 -15.43
N LYS A 220 5.93 12.29 -14.26
CA LYS A 220 6.17 13.20 -13.13
C LYS A 220 4.90 13.81 -12.51
N ARG A 221 3.72 13.29 -12.81
CA ARG A 221 2.44 13.75 -12.24
C ARG A 221 2.24 13.33 -10.78
N LEU A 222 2.93 12.30 -10.32
CA LEU A 222 2.95 11.88 -8.91
C LEU A 222 3.89 12.71 -8.03
N ASN A 223 4.52 13.73 -8.57
CA ASN A 223 5.30 14.64 -7.75
C ASN A 223 4.41 15.22 -6.67
N PHE A 224 4.94 15.28 -5.45
CA PHE A 224 4.28 15.81 -4.26
C PHE A 224 4.08 17.35 -4.33
N GLU A 225 3.89 17.90 -5.51
CA GLU A 225 3.51 19.28 -5.74
C GLU A 225 2.01 19.43 -5.44
N PHE A 226 1.70 19.48 -4.15
CA PHE A 226 0.33 19.61 -3.65
C PHE A 226 -0.39 20.84 -4.20
N ASP A 227 0.33 21.89 -4.58
CA ASP A 227 -0.27 23.13 -5.08
C ASP A 227 -0.88 22.99 -6.49
N THR A 228 -0.28 22.20 -7.37
CA THR A 228 -0.82 21.92 -8.71
C THR A 228 -1.95 20.90 -8.72
N LEU A 229 -2.11 20.17 -7.61
CA LEU A 229 -3.02 19.05 -7.45
C LEU A 229 -4.19 19.36 -6.51
N ARG A 230 -4.38 20.62 -6.12
CA ARG A 230 -5.52 21.02 -5.28
C ARG A 230 -6.83 20.61 -5.96
N PRO A 231 -7.64 19.78 -5.28
CA PRO A 231 -8.95 19.42 -5.83
C PRO A 231 -9.79 20.66 -6.05
N LYS A 232 -10.43 20.77 -7.21
CA LYS A 232 -11.36 21.87 -7.52
C LYS A 232 -12.68 21.79 -6.74
N GLU A 233 -12.92 20.67 -6.08
CA GLU A 233 -14.10 20.39 -5.26
C GLU A 233 -13.71 19.62 -3.99
N THR A 234 -14.56 19.65 -2.95
CA THR A 234 -14.36 18.88 -1.73
C THR A 234 -14.49 17.39 -2.00
N TRP A 235 -13.77 16.57 -1.21
CA TRP A 235 -13.85 15.10 -1.34
C TRP A 235 -15.29 14.60 -1.12
N GLU A 236 -16.01 15.15 -0.18
CA GLU A 236 -17.39 14.76 0.11
C GLU A 236 -18.34 15.01 -1.06
N LYS A 237 -18.18 16.14 -1.76
CA LYS A 237 -18.96 16.44 -2.97
C LYS A 237 -18.60 15.46 -4.09
N LYS A 238 -17.31 15.23 -4.30
CA LYS A 238 -16.83 14.28 -5.29
C LYS A 238 -17.34 12.86 -4.98
N LEU A 239 -17.24 12.40 -3.74
CA LEU A 239 -17.70 11.07 -3.33
C LEU A 239 -19.19 10.87 -3.61
N ARG A 240 -20.03 11.88 -3.36
CA ARG A 240 -21.47 11.80 -3.72
C ARG A 240 -21.69 11.59 -5.20
N ARG A 241 -20.95 12.30 -6.05
CA ARG A 241 -21.04 12.17 -7.51
C ARG A 241 -20.56 10.80 -7.99
N LEU A 242 -19.46 10.28 -7.43
CA LEU A 242 -18.97 8.93 -7.71
C LEU A 242 -19.98 7.86 -7.30
N MET A 243 -20.65 8.03 -6.16
CA MET A 243 -21.70 7.10 -5.72
C MET A 243 -22.94 7.17 -6.61
N ALA A 244 -23.33 8.35 -7.10
CA ALA A 244 -24.43 8.48 -8.06
C ALA A 244 -24.12 7.72 -9.36
N TYR A 245 -22.90 7.82 -9.89
CA TYR A 245 -22.48 7.02 -11.04
C TYR A 245 -22.64 5.51 -10.79
N PHE A 246 -22.23 5.00 -9.62
CA PHE A 246 -22.37 3.58 -9.30
C PHE A 246 -23.84 3.15 -9.08
N GLU A 247 -24.68 4.07 -8.60
CA GLU A 247 -26.10 3.81 -8.41
C GLU A 247 -26.83 3.61 -9.75
N GLU A 248 -26.44 4.40 -10.77
CA GLU A 248 -27.00 4.33 -12.12
C GLU A 248 -26.40 3.22 -13.00
N ASP A 249 -25.27 2.64 -12.60
CA ASP A 249 -24.58 1.60 -13.37
C ASP A 249 -25.41 0.29 -13.38
N THR A 250 -25.75 -0.20 -14.57
CA THR A 250 -26.65 -1.36 -14.73
C THR A 250 -25.96 -2.70 -14.49
N GLN A 251 -24.62 -2.76 -14.48
CA GLN A 251 -23.86 -4.03 -14.51
C GLN A 251 -22.95 -4.22 -13.31
N LEU A 252 -22.70 -3.19 -12.52
CA LEU A 252 -21.71 -3.21 -11.43
C LEU A 252 -22.09 -4.18 -10.30
N ARG A 253 -21.18 -5.12 -10.00
CA ARG A 253 -21.27 -6.12 -8.92
C ARG A 253 -20.10 -6.06 -7.93
N ASP A 254 -18.98 -5.49 -8.31
CA ASP A 254 -17.71 -5.52 -7.57
C ASP A 254 -17.03 -4.15 -7.58
N ILE A 255 -16.73 -3.61 -6.40
CA ILE A 255 -15.96 -2.39 -6.24
C ILE A 255 -14.64 -2.72 -5.54
N LEU A 256 -13.53 -2.46 -6.23
CA LEU A 256 -12.19 -2.45 -5.64
C LEU A 256 -11.82 -1.02 -5.24
N ILE A 257 -11.66 -0.77 -3.96
CA ILE A 257 -11.19 0.51 -3.43
C ILE A 257 -9.68 0.42 -3.27
N THR A 258 -8.94 1.20 -4.07
CA THR A 258 -7.47 1.18 -4.10
C THR A 258 -6.92 2.44 -4.80
N GLY A 259 -5.69 2.44 -5.24
CA GLY A 259 -5.14 3.50 -6.09
C GLY A 259 -4.35 4.61 -5.40
N GLY A 260 -3.43 4.31 -4.79
CA GLY A 260 -2.43 4.40 -3.76
C GLY A 260 -2.62 3.16 -2.91
N ASP A 261 -2.94 3.36 -1.67
CA ASP A 261 -3.22 2.27 -0.76
C ASP A 261 -4.52 2.56 0.03
N ALA A 262 -5.46 1.62 0.01
CA ALA A 262 -6.76 1.80 0.64
C ALA A 262 -6.66 2.13 2.14
N LEU A 263 -5.68 1.57 2.82
CA LEU A 263 -5.49 1.76 4.26
C LEU A 263 -4.66 2.99 4.62
N MET A 264 -4.15 3.76 3.65
CA MET A 264 -3.48 5.05 3.91
C MET A 264 -4.46 6.16 4.31
N SER A 265 -5.73 6.03 3.98
CA SER A 265 -6.76 6.95 4.49
C SER A 265 -6.87 6.88 6.01
N GLN A 266 -7.19 8.02 6.64
CA GLN A 266 -7.53 8.03 8.06
C GLN A 266 -8.77 7.18 8.31
N ASN A 267 -8.88 6.59 9.50
CA ASN A 267 -10.01 5.73 9.89
C ASN A 267 -11.37 6.38 9.61
N LYS A 268 -11.56 7.64 10.04
CA LYS A 268 -12.79 8.40 9.80
C LYS A 268 -13.12 8.52 8.31
N THR A 269 -12.11 8.81 7.50
CA THR A 269 -12.29 8.98 6.05
C THR A 269 -12.61 7.65 5.38
N LEU A 270 -11.92 6.58 5.74
CA LEU A 270 -12.20 5.23 5.23
C LEU A 270 -13.62 4.79 5.62
N GLY A 271 -14.03 5.02 6.88
CA GLY A 271 -15.39 4.76 7.33
C GLY A 271 -16.44 5.52 6.49
N ASN A 272 -16.20 6.80 6.21
CA ASN A 272 -17.09 7.61 5.37
C ASN A 272 -17.21 7.06 3.93
N ILE A 273 -16.09 6.55 3.36
CA ILE A 273 -16.10 5.94 2.03
C ILE A 273 -16.91 4.65 2.03
N LEU A 274 -16.67 3.78 3.00
CA LEU A 274 -17.41 2.53 3.15
C LEU A 274 -18.90 2.77 3.39
N ASP A 275 -19.25 3.76 4.23
CA ASP A 275 -20.63 4.17 4.45
C ASP A 275 -21.30 4.72 3.18
N ALA A 276 -20.58 5.48 2.37
CA ALA A 276 -21.10 5.98 1.10
C ALA A 276 -21.41 4.82 0.14
N VAL A 277 -20.51 3.83 0.04
CA VAL A 277 -20.72 2.61 -0.76
C VAL A 277 -21.94 1.82 -0.25
N TYR A 278 -22.04 1.65 1.07
CA TYR A 278 -23.20 0.98 1.68
C TYR A 278 -24.52 1.67 1.33
N ARG A 279 -24.60 2.99 1.55
CA ARG A 279 -25.82 3.78 1.26
C ARG A 279 -26.19 3.74 -0.24
N MET A 280 -25.19 3.79 -1.11
CA MET A 280 -25.40 3.64 -2.54
C MET A 280 -26.02 2.28 -2.86
N ALA A 281 -25.47 1.18 -2.32
CA ALA A 281 -25.99 -0.16 -2.53
C ALA A 281 -27.44 -0.32 -2.00
N VAL A 282 -27.75 0.27 -0.84
CA VAL A 282 -29.12 0.29 -0.28
C VAL A 282 -30.09 1.02 -1.22
N ARG A 283 -29.73 2.20 -1.72
CA ARG A 283 -30.60 2.96 -2.64
C ARG A 283 -30.82 2.19 -3.94
N LYS A 284 -29.75 1.63 -4.51
CA LYS A 284 -29.84 0.84 -5.75
C LYS A 284 -30.75 -0.37 -5.59
N ARG A 285 -30.63 -1.09 -4.48
CA ARG A 285 -31.49 -2.23 -4.15
C ARG A 285 -32.95 -1.82 -3.96
N LYS A 286 -33.19 -0.71 -3.26
CA LYS A 286 -34.56 -0.17 -3.11
C LYS A 286 -35.18 0.20 -4.46
N ALA A 287 -34.44 0.89 -5.31
CA ALA A 287 -34.89 1.23 -6.66
C ALA A 287 -35.18 -0.02 -7.51
N ASN A 288 -34.45 -1.11 -7.34
CA ASN A 288 -34.69 -2.37 -8.03
C ASN A 288 -36.03 -3.04 -7.63
N GLN A 289 -36.53 -2.78 -6.43
CA GLN A 289 -37.82 -3.32 -6.00
C GLN A 289 -39.00 -2.74 -6.84
N GLU A 290 -38.81 -1.51 -7.32
CA GLU A 290 -39.79 -0.79 -8.14
C GLU A 290 -39.65 -1.06 -9.65
N ARG A 291 -38.50 -1.63 -10.09
CA ARG A 291 -38.25 -1.94 -11.50
C ARG A 291 -38.91 -3.24 -11.93
N PRO A 292 -39.45 -3.30 -13.16
CA PRO A 292 -39.94 -4.55 -13.75
C PRO A 292 -38.82 -5.61 -13.80
N GLU A 293 -39.25 -6.87 -13.78
CA GLU A 293 -38.32 -7.99 -14.01
C GLU A 293 -37.69 -7.86 -15.42
N GLY A 294 -36.38 -7.99 -15.54
CA GLY A 294 -35.65 -7.75 -16.79
C GLY A 294 -35.10 -6.34 -16.94
N GLU A 295 -35.57 -5.36 -16.18
CA GLU A 295 -35.02 -4.00 -16.13
C GLU A 295 -34.21 -3.70 -14.86
N LYS A 296 -34.10 -4.70 -13.98
CA LYS A 296 -33.34 -4.58 -12.73
C LYS A 296 -31.84 -4.45 -13.00
N TYR A 297 -31.22 -3.52 -12.31
CA TYR A 297 -29.79 -3.34 -12.35
C TYR A 297 -29.08 -4.39 -11.49
N ALA A 298 -27.85 -4.73 -11.85
CA ALA A 298 -27.01 -5.58 -11.04
C ALA A 298 -26.78 -4.93 -9.65
N GLU A 299 -26.90 -5.72 -8.60
CA GLU A 299 -26.65 -5.28 -7.23
C GLU A 299 -25.21 -5.57 -6.83
N LEU A 300 -24.68 -4.75 -5.94
CA LEU A 300 -23.31 -4.91 -5.43
C LEU A 300 -23.21 -6.16 -4.56
N GLN A 301 -22.31 -7.07 -4.91
CA GLN A 301 -22.08 -8.35 -4.24
C GLN A 301 -20.75 -8.41 -3.52
N ARG A 302 -19.78 -7.61 -3.98
CA ARG A 302 -18.40 -7.62 -3.49
C ARG A 302 -17.85 -6.22 -3.31
N VAL A 303 -17.16 -6.02 -2.19
CA VAL A 303 -16.31 -4.83 -1.95
C VAL A 303 -14.94 -5.31 -1.54
N ARG A 304 -13.91 -4.76 -2.17
CA ARG A 304 -12.51 -5.10 -1.89
C ARG A 304 -11.72 -3.85 -1.50
N LEU A 305 -10.82 -4.00 -0.54
CA LEU A 305 -9.79 -3.00 -0.23
C LEU A 305 -8.44 -3.52 -0.71
N GLY A 306 -7.81 -2.81 -1.64
CA GLY A 306 -6.46 -3.14 -2.10
C GLY A 306 -5.43 -2.42 -1.24
N SER A 307 -4.58 -3.16 -0.53
CA SER A 307 -3.58 -2.60 0.38
C SER A 307 -2.31 -3.44 0.42
N ARG A 308 -1.16 -2.75 0.50
CA ARG A 308 0.13 -3.36 0.78
C ARG A 308 0.57 -3.14 2.24
N LEU A 309 -0.15 -2.34 3.00
CA LEU A 309 0.23 -1.99 4.38
C LEU A 309 0.28 -3.20 5.33
N PRO A 310 -0.51 -4.27 5.16
CA PRO A 310 -0.33 -5.48 5.96
C PRO A 310 1.10 -6.06 5.93
N ALA A 311 1.80 -5.92 4.79
CA ALA A 311 3.20 -6.28 4.65
C ALA A 311 4.16 -5.11 4.94
N TYR A 312 3.86 -3.93 4.40
CA TYR A 312 4.77 -2.79 4.39
C TYR A 312 4.79 -2.00 5.70
N LEU A 313 3.65 -1.91 6.39
CA LEU A 313 3.48 -1.15 7.64
C LEU A 313 2.36 -1.77 8.49
N PRO A 314 2.56 -2.98 9.04
CA PRO A 314 1.51 -3.71 9.76
C PRO A 314 0.93 -2.97 10.96
N MET A 315 1.65 -2.01 11.54
CA MET A 315 1.16 -1.15 12.64
C MET A 315 -0.07 -0.32 12.23
N ARG A 316 -0.33 -0.18 10.93
CA ARG A 316 -1.55 0.46 10.45
C ARG A 316 -2.80 -0.37 10.78
N ILE A 317 -2.65 -1.67 10.91
CA ILE A 317 -3.72 -2.57 11.37
C ILE A 317 -3.84 -2.41 12.89
N ASN A 318 -4.72 -1.52 13.32
CA ASN A 318 -5.00 -1.24 14.71
C ASN A 318 -6.49 -1.44 15.02
N ASP A 319 -6.84 -1.50 16.30
CA ASP A 319 -8.19 -1.83 16.75
C ASP A 319 -9.26 -0.91 16.13
N GLY A 320 -9.00 0.39 16.04
CA GLY A 320 -9.94 1.32 15.43
C GLY A 320 -10.14 1.11 13.94
N LEU A 321 -9.15 0.57 13.21
CA LEU A 321 -9.34 0.14 11.83
C LEU A 321 -10.15 -1.15 11.78
N VAL A 322 -9.78 -2.13 12.59
CA VAL A 322 -10.46 -3.44 12.64
C VAL A 322 -11.95 -3.25 12.93
N GLU A 323 -12.29 -2.36 13.85
CA GLU A 323 -13.68 -2.04 14.20
C GLU A 323 -14.46 -1.51 12.98
N ILE A 324 -13.92 -0.51 12.28
CA ILE A 324 -14.57 0.05 11.07
C ILE A 324 -14.80 -1.03 10.00
N LEU A 325 -13.81 -1.91 9.80
CA LEU A 325 -13.91 -2.97 8.81
C LEU A 325 -14.95 -4.02 9.22
N ARG A 326 -15.03 -4.34 10.52
CA ARG A 326 -16.01 -5.26 11.07
C ARG A 326 -17.42 -4.70 10.93
N GLU A 327 -17.67 -3.48 11.39
CA GLU A 327 -18.97 -2.79 11.27
C GLU A 327 -19.45 -2.74 9.82
N PHE A 328 -18.54 -2.42 8.89
CA PHE A 328 -18.91 -2.43 7.48
C PHE A 328 -19.27 -3.83 6.99
N LYS A 329 -18.47 -4.85 7.31
CA LYS A 329 -18.75 -6.25 6.93
C LYS A 329 -20.11 -6.72 7.43
N GLU A 330 -20.42 -6.44 8.71
CA GLU A 330 -21.69 -6.83 9.34
C GLU A 330 -22.89 -6.18 8.63
N LYS A 331 -22.89 -4.84 8.50
CA LYS A 331 -24.00 -4.15 7.84
C LYS A 331 -24.13 -4.47 6.36
N ALA A 332 -23.01 -4.64 5.64
CA ALA A 332 -23.00 -4.93 4.21
C ALA A 332 -23.60 -6.32 3.91
N SER A 333 -23.35 -7.30 4.77
CA SER A 333 -23.90 -8.65 4.63
C SER A 333 -25.43 -8.67 4.65
N THR A 334 -26.07 -7.76 5.38
CA THR A 334 -27.55 -7.68 5.48
C THR A 334 -28.24 -7.21 4.21
N ILE A 335 -27.47 -6.60 3.29
CA ILE A 335 -28.00 -6.06 2.01
C ILE A 335 -27.46 -6.79 0.78
N GLY A 336 -26.97 -8.03 0.94
CA GLY A 336 -26.52 -8.85 -0.18
C GLY A 336 -25.08 -8.61 -0.66
N ILE A 337 -24.29 -7.80 0.04
CA ILE A 337 -22.85 -7.73 -0.18
C ILE A 337 -22.21 -8.91 0.57
N HIS A 338 -22.08 -10.04 -0.14
CA HIS A 338 -21.64 -11.29 0.48
C HIS A 338 -20.13 -11.38 0.72
N GLN A 339 -19.37 -10.58 -0.01
CA GLN A 339 -17.90 -10.60 0.04
C GLN A 339 -17.33 -9.22 0.36
N PHE A 340 -16.70 -9.11 1.53
CA PHE A 340 -15.85 -7.99 1.88
C PHE A 340 -14.44 -8.53 2.08
N ILE A 341 -13.50 -8.10 1.22
CA ILE A 341 -12.16 -8.69 1.10
C ILE A 341 -11.10 -7.61 1.26
N ILE A 342 -10.12 -7.86 2.11
CA ILE A 342 -8.86 -7.10 2.13
C ILE A 342 -7.88 -7.84 1.23
N GLN A 343 -7.66 -7.29 0.04
CA GLN A 343 -6.73 -7.84 -0.94
C GLN A 343 -5.35 -7.26 -0.65
N THR A 344 -4.46 -8.10 -0.10
CA THR A 344 -3.09 -7.70 0.21
C THR A 344 -2.09 -8.38 -0.71
N HIS A 345 -0.93 -7.75 -0.88
CA HIS A 345 0.16 -8.26 -1.68
C HIS A 345 1.42 -8.37 -0.84
N PHE A 346 1.99 -9.56 -0.78
CA PHE A 346 3.31 -9.86 -0.25
C PHE A 346 4.21 -10.21 -1.43
N GLN A 347 5.34 -9.54 -1.56
CA GLN A 347 6.25 -9.72 -2.69
C GLN A 347 7.16 -10.93 -2.49
N THR A 348 7.46 -11.25 -1.24
CA THR A 348 8.35 -12.34 -0.84
C THR A 348 7.93 -12.89 0.52
N PRO A 349 8.19 -14.18 0.84
CA PRO A 349 7.97 -14.73 2.17
C PRO A 349 8.72 -13.97 3.29
N LEU A 350 9.78 -13.25 2.94
CA LEU A 350 10.50 -12.37 3.88
C LEU A 350 9.64 -11.22 4.42
N GLU A 351 8.56 -10.84 3.76
CA GLU A 351 7.62 -9.82 4.25
C GLU A 351 6.62 -10.36 5.28
N VAL A 352 6.52 -11.69 5.41
CA VAL A 352 5.71 -12.33 6.44
C VAL A 352 6.48 -12.23 7.76
N THR A 353 6.02 -11.37 8.66
CA THR A 353 6.69 -11.10 9.93
C THR A 353 5.81 -11.46 11.11
N PRO A 354 6.37 -11.77 12.30
CA PRO A 354 5.57 -12.02 13.50
C PRO A 354 4.62 -10.86 13.83
N GLU A 355 5.06 -9.62 13.62
CA GLU A 355 4.22 -8.42 13.79
C GLU A 355 3.07 -8.40 12.79
N GLY A 356 3.35 -8.65 11.51
CA GLY A 356 2.33 -8.72 10.47
C GLY A 356 1.32 -9.83 10.72
N CYS A 357 1.78 -11.02 11.11
CA CYS A 357 0.89 -12.15 11.43
C CYS A 357 -0.05 -11.81 12.57
N ARG A 358 0.45 -11.28 13.70
CA ARG A 358 -0.38 -10.92 14.86
C ARG A 358 -1.48 -9.93 14.48
N ARG A 359 -1.16 -8.88 13.73
CA ARG A 359 -2.11 -7.85 13.34
C ARG A 359 -3.09 -8.30 12.26
N ASN A 360 -2.63 -9.08 11.30
CA ASN A 360 -3.50 -9.59 10.24
C ASN A 360 -4.53 -10.60 10.77
N THR A 361 -4.20 -11.37 11.81
CA THR A 361 -5.15 -12.27 12.47
C THR A 361 -6.33 -11.51 13.08
N GLN A 362 -6.14 -10.29 13.56
CA GLN A 362 -7.22 -9.44 14.08
C GLN A 362 -8.24 -9.07 12.99
N THR A 363 -7.79 -8.81 11.76
CA THR A 363 -8.70 -8.45 10.65
C THR A 363 -9.44 -9.63 10.07
N ALA A 364 -8.87 -10.82 10.14
CA ALA A 364 -9.46 -12.04 9.56
C ALA A 364 -10.48 -12.73 10.47
N GLY A 365 -10.69 -12.22 11.70
CA GLY A 365 -11.57 -12.89 12.67
C GLY A 365 -11.11 -14.31 13.00
N GLY A 366 -9.80 -14.53 13.05
CA GLY A 366 -9.17 -15.82 13.38
C GLY A 366 -9.05 -16.81 12.19
N ARG A 367 -9.44 -16.43 10.99
CA ARG A 367 -9.25 -17.27 9.79
C ARG A 367 -8.42 -16.53 8.74
N LEU A 368 -7.12 -16.76 8.75
CA LEU A 368 -6.28 -16.58 7.56
C LEU A 368 -6.56 -17.76 6.64
N ALA A 369 -7.22 -17.52 5.51
CA ALA A 369 -7.17 -18.46 4.41
C ALA A 369 -5.77 -18.31 3.77
N HIS A 370 -4.98 -19.35 3.88
CA HIS A 370 -3.70 -19.51 3.18
C HIS A 370 -3.95 -19.83 1.71
#